data_0af8b964cd496bbc35d53852540bd3c9
#
_entry.id   0af8b964cd496bbc35d53852540bd3c9
#
_cell.length_a   1.000
_cell.length_b   1.000
_cell.length_c   1.000
_cell.angle_alpha   90.00
_cell.angle_beta   90.00
_cell.angle_gamma   90.00
#
_symmetry.space_group_name_H-M   'P 1'
#
loop_
_entity.id
_entity.type
_entity.pdbx_description
1 polymer ?
#
loop_
_entity_poly.entity_id
_entity_poly.type
_entity_poly.pdbx_seq_one_letter_code
_entity_poly.pdbx_strand_id
1 'polypeptide(L)'
;MLIVHWHDLGRHLGAYGHADVHSPRLDQLAAEGILFTRAHATAPLCSPSRGSLFTGRYPQSNGLVGLAHHGWEYRAGVRTLPRLLGESGWYTALFGMQHETSFPSRLGFTEFDVSNSYCEYVVERAATWLRDPPAEPFLLTAGFFETHRPYPRDRYEPADAGAVELPDYLPDRPDVRQDLADFYGSIAVADAAVGRLLDTLAETGLDASTWVVFMTDHGPALPRAKSTLYDAGTGIAMIVRPPTRHGIAGHVYDELFSGVDLVPTLLELLGVGVPDDVDGVSHAEALRQEQPEPVRQEVYTMKTYHDSFDPIRAIRTKEFSYIENYAARPLLDLPLDIAASAPGRAVEASSATPRPSREMYDLRNDPTERNNLLLGAPSDEAEATANELSLLLNDWRMKTNDVIPSDFAGTRISARYTETYMHVNAIQLPSRSALAAGRGIEEEARAPQ
;
A
#
# COMPACT_ATOMS: atom_id res chain seq x y z
N MET A 1 -9.13 18.86 1.18
CA MET A 1 -8.16 17.80 1.54
C MET A 1 -7.34 17.44 0.31
N LEU A 2 -6.04 17.23 0.48
CA LEU A 2 -5.13 16.68 -0.54
C LEU A 2 -4.66 15.29 -0.08
N ILE A 3 -4.83 14.27 -0.93
CA ILE A 3 -4.24 12.94 -0.72
C ILE A 3 -3.17 12.74 -1.80
N VAL A 4 -1.94 12.44 -1.39
CA VAL A 4 -0.87 12.01 -2.28
C VAL A 4 -0.57 10.56 -1.97
N HIS A 5 -0.62 9.69 -2.95
CA HIS A 5 -0.34 8.26 -2.74
C HIS A 5 0.63 7.71 -3.80
N TRP A 6 1.52 6.84 -3.34
CA TRP A 6 2.54 6.21 -4.16
C TRP A 6 2.33 4.70 -4.24
N HIS A 7 3.14 4.06 -5.08
CA HIS A 7 3.23 2.61 -5.22
C HIS A 7 4.46 2.03 -4.52
N ASP A 8 4.36 0.79 -4.05
CA ASP A 8 5.48 -0.12 -3.76
C ASP A 8 6.63 0.51 -2.95
N LEU A 9 6.33 1.39 -1.98
CA LEU A 9 7.37 2.06 -1.18
C LEU A 9 7.54 1.44 0.21
N GLY A 10 6.45 0.96 0.82
CA GLY A 10 6.47 0.64 2.24
C GLY A 10 6.79 1.87 3.09
N ARG A 11 7.81 1.77 3.95
CA ARG A 11 8.30 2.85 4.82
C ARG A 11 9.69 3.35 4.45
N HIS A 12 10.16 3.18 3.22
CA HIS A 12 11.53 3.56 2.78
C HIS A 12 11.67 5.07 2.60
N LEU A 13 11.64 5.82 3.71
CA LEU A 13 11.83 7.27 3.80
C LEU A 13 12.73 7.62 5.00
N GLY A 14 13.40 8.78 4.93
CA GLY A 14 14.22 9.30 6.02
C GLY A 14 13.46 9.39 7.34
N ALA A 15 12.21 9.86 7.32
CA ALA A 15 11.31 9.95 8.49
C ALA A 15 11.05 8.59 9.18
N TYR A 16 11.23 7.47 8.50
CA TYR A 16 11.12 6.12 9.05
C TYR A 16 12.49 5.48 9.40
N GLY A 17 13.56 6.26 9.37
CA GLY A 17 14.91 5.83 9.78
C GLY A 17 15.83 5.38 8.64
N HIS A 18 15.40 5.46 7.38
CA HIS A 18 16.25 5.18 6.21
C HIS A 18 17.10 6.41 5.86
N ALA A 19 18.23 6.58 6.56
CA ALA A 19 19.11 7.75 6.40
C ALA A 19 19.79 7.83 5.01
N ASP A 20 19.86 6.72 4.29
CA ASP A 20 20.38 6.59 2.93
C ASP A 20 19.35 6.93 1.84
N VAL A 21 18.09 7.21 2.21
CA VAL A 21 17.01 7.63 1.30
C VAL A 21 16.88 9.15 1.27
N HIS A 22 16.96 9.75 0.09
CA HIS A 22 16.77 11.19 -0.08
C HIS A 22 15.29 11.56 -0.21
N SER A 23 14.64 11.90 0.92
CA SER A 23 13.22 12.25 1.00
C SER A 23 12.93 13.53 1.84
N PRO A 24 13.67 14.65 1.62
CA PRO A 24 13.62 15.81 2.51
C PRO A 24 12.23 16.48 2.59
N ARG A 25 11.41 16.40 1.54
CA ARG A 25 10.08 17.03 1.53
C ARG A 25 9.05 16.21 2.31
N LEU A 26 9.11 14.89 2.22
CA LEU A 26 8.29 13.99 3.03
C LEU A 26 8.77 13.96 4.48
N ASP A 27 10.08 14.06 4.73
CA ASP A 27 10.64 14.17 6.08
C ASP A 27 10.18 15.48 6.75
N GLN A 28 10.13 16.59 6.00
CA GLN A 28 9.55 17.84 6.47
C GLN A 28 8.05 17.69 6.74
N LEU A 29 7.29 17.06 5.83
CA LEU A 29 5.85 16.81 6.02
C LEU A 29 5.61 15.98 7.29
N ALA A 30 6.45 14.98 7.55
CA ALA A 30 6.38 14.15 8.76
C ALA A 30 6.67 14.97 10.04
N ALA A 31 7.65 15.88 9.99
CA ALA A 31 7.98 16.76 11.12
C ALA A 31 6.87 17.79 11.42
N GLU A 32 6.14 18.21 10.39
CA GLU A 32 5.00 19.16 10.52
C GLU A 32 3.68 18.46 10.84
N GLY A 33 3.57 17.16 10.61
CA GLY A 33 2.35 16.37 10.68
C GLY A 33 2.39 15.25 11.72
N ILE A 34 1.48 14.31 11.56
CA ILE A 34 1.37 13.11 12.38
C ILE A 34 2.01 11.96 11.57
N LEU A 35 3.10 11.42 12.08
CA LEU A 35 3.82 10.29 11.48
C LEU A 35 3.32 8.96 12.08
N PHE A 36 2.72 8.11 11.27
CA PHE A 36 2.25 6.79 11.70
C PHE A 36 3.37 5.76 11.58
N THR A 37 3.90 5.27 12.69
CA THR A 37 4.98 4.28 12.69
C THR A 37 4.49 2.85 12.52
N ARG A 38 3.22 2.57 12.84
CA ARG A 38 2.60 1.23 12.80
C ARG A 38 1.36 1.17 11.93
N ALA A 39 1.37 1.89 10.79
CA ALA A 39 0.34 1.74 9.77
C ALA A 39 0.61 0.50 8.91
N HIS A 40 -0.43 -0.31 8.69
CA HIS A 40 -0.35 -1.54 7.92
C HIS A 40 -1.42 -1.60 6.83
N ALA A 41 -1.01 -1.99 5.63
CA ALA A 41 -1.90 -2.36 4.55
C ALA A 41 -2.71 -3.61 4.92
N THR A 42 -3.93 -3.72 4.41
CA THR A 42 -4.77 -4.92 4.59
C THR A 42 -4.35 -6.06 3.66
N ALA A 43 -3.57 -5.75 2.64
CA ALA A 43 -3.01 -6.71 1.69
C ALA A 43 -1.67 -6.20 1.17
N PRO A 44 -0.69 -7.08 0.88
CA PRO A 44 0.64 -6.70 0.40
C PRO A 44 0.69 -6.50 -1.12
N LEU A 45 -0.39 -5.99 -1.72
CA LEU A 45 -0.54 -5.78 -3.17
C LEU A 45 -1.52 -4.64 -3.49
N CYS A 46 -1.33 -4.03 -4.67
CA CYS A 46 -1.90 -2.76 -5.08
C CYS A 46 -3.43 -2.67 -4.92
N SER A 47 -4.22 -3.34 -5.80
CA SER A 47 -5.68 -3.15 -5.82
C SER A 47 -6.38 -3.54 -4.52
N PRO A 48 -6.06 -4.68 -3.87
CA PRO A 48 -6.66 -5.03 -2.58
C PRO A 48 -6.37 -4.03 -1.46
N SER A 49 -5.12 -3.56 -1.37
CA SER A 49 -4.74 -2.53 -0.38
C SER A 49 -5.43 -1.20 -0.65
N ARG A 50 -5.34 -0.69 -1.89
CA ARG A 50 -6.00 0.56 -2.29
C ARG A 50 -7.50 0.49 -2.09
N GLY A 51 -8.11 -0.66 -2.44
CA GLY A 51 -9.52 -0.91 -2.19
C GLY A 51 -9.90 -0.71 -0.72
N SER A 52 -9.07 -1.15 0.20
CA SER A 52 -9.30 -0.94 1.64
C SER A 52 -9.06 0.51 2.06
N LEU A 53 -7.97 1.13 1.59
CA LEU A 53 -7.63 2.53 1.88
C LEU A 53 -8.72 3.52 1.42
N PHE A 54 -9.41 3.23 0.29
CA PHE A 54 -10.42 4.12 -0.27
C PHE A 54 -11.87 3.73 0.04
N THR A 55 -12.11 2.58 0.69
CA THR A 55 -13.48 2.16 1.07
C THR A 55 -13.69 1.96 2.57
N GLY A 56 -12.62 1.87 3.36
CA GLY A 56 -12.70 1.49 4.77
C GLY A 56 -13.13 0.03 4.98
N ARG A 57 -12.98 -0.84 3.96
CA ARG A 57 -13.45 -2.23 3.99
C ARG A 57 -12.34 -3.18 3.60
N TYR A 58 -12.27 -4.34 4.26
CA TYR A 58 -11.30 -5.37 3.89
C TYR A 58 -11.52 -5.87 2.45
N PRO A 59 -10.48 -6.43 1.79
CA PRO A 59 -10.59 -6.92 0.41
C PRO A 59 -11.73 -7.92 0.19
N GLN A 60 -11.95 -8.85 1.13
CA GLN A 60 -13.06 -9.80 1.07
C GLN A 60 -14.44 -9.13 1.26
N SER A 61 -14.50 -7.99 1.96
CA SER A 61 -15.74 -7.23 2.13
C SER A 61 -16.04 -6.34 0.93
N ASN A 62 -15.02 -5.69 0.33
CA ASN A 62 -15.20 -4.80 -0.80
C ASN A 62 -15.18 -5.51 -2.17
N GLY A 63 -14.60 -6.74 -2.26
CA GLY A 63 -14.54 -7.56 -3.48
C GLY A 63 -13.20 -7.56 -4.21
N LEU A 64 -12.30 -6.63 -3.91
CA LEU A 64 -10.96 -6.56 -4.52
C LEU A 64 -9.98 -7.50 -3.81
N VAL A 65 -10.11 -8.80 -4.04
CA VAL A 65 -9.21 -9.82 -3.46
C VAL A 65 -8.01 -10.15 -4.35
N GLY A 66 -7.88 -9.49 -5.49
CA GLY A 66 -6.80 -9.57 -6.46
C GLY A 66 -6.71 -8.28 -7.26
N LEU A 67 -5.82 -8.23 -8.26
CA LEU A 67 -5.55 -7.02 -9.03
C LEU A 67 -6.70 -6.65 -9.99
N ALA A 68 -7.04 -5.37 -10.07
CA ALA A 68 -8.13 -4.87 -10.91
C ALA A 68 -7.93 -5.19 -12.40
N HIS A 69 -6.70 -5.09 -12.89
CA HIS A 69 -6.37 -5.43 -14.29
C HIS A 69 -6.44 -6.96 -14.57
N HIS A 70 -6.59 -7.80 -13.54
CA HIS A 70 -6.94 -9.22 -13.67
C HIS A 70 -8.45 -9.49 -13.59
N GLY A 71 -9.27 -8.43 -13.67
CA GLY A 71 -10.74 -8.52 -13.70
C GLY A 71 -11.41 -8.50 -12.33
N TRP A 72 -10.69 -8.19 -11.25
CA TRP A 72 -11.26 -7.97 -9.93
C TRP A 72 -11.90 -6.58 -9.87
N GLU A 73 -13.10 -6.50 -9.32
CA GLU A 73 -13.88 -5.27 -9.22
C GLU A 73 -14.53 -5.16 -7.85
N TYR A 74 -14.85 -3.95 -7.44
CA TYR A 74 -15.67 -3.71 -6.25
C TYR A 74 -17.02 -4.43 -6.34
N ARG A 75 -17.49 -4.96 -5.23
CA ARG A 75 -18.86 -5.45 -5.13
C ARG A 75 -19.86 -4.31 -5.37
N ALA A 76 -21.02 -4.67 -5.91
CA ALA A 76 -22.11 -3.71 -6.08
C ALA A 76 -22.49 -3.04 -4.74
N GLY A 77 -22.65 -1.73 -4.75
CA GLY A 77 -23.02 -0.94 -3.57
C GLY A 77 -21.83 -0.51 -2.70
N VAL A 78 -20.58 -0.95 -2.96
CA VAL A 78 -19.41 -0.43 -2.26
C VAL A 78 -19.23 1.05 -2.61
N ARG A 79 -19.11 1.88 -1.58
CA ARG A 79 -18.86 3.33 -1.72
C ARG A 79 -17.39 3.62 -1.40
N THR A 80 -16.78 4.42 -2.25
CA THR A 80 -15.40 4.89 -2.07
C THR A 80 -15.39 6.23 -1.34
N LEU A 81 -14.27 6.61 -0.76
CA LEU A 81 -14.09 7.93 -0.11
C LEU A 81 -14.51 9.10 -1.01
N PRO A 82 -14.07 9.20 -2.31
CA PRO A 82 -14.52 10.29 -3.17
C PRO A 82 -16.04 10.29 -3.39
N ARG A 83 -16.68 9.12 -3.47
CA ARG A 83 -18.15 9.05 -3.57
C ARG A 83 -18.83 9.54 -2.29
N LEU A 84 -18.38 9.11 -1.11
CA LEU A 84 -18.94 9.52 0.19
C LEU A 84 -18.81 11.04 0.40
N LEU A 85 -17.66 11.61 0.04
CA LEU A 85 -17.43 13.05 0.11
C LEU A 85 -18.30 13.80 -0.92
N GLY A 86 -18.40 13.30 -2.16
CA GLY A 86 -19.26 13.88 -3.18
C GLY A 86 -20.75 13.89 -2.78
N GLU A 87 -21.25 12.81 -2.17
CA GLU A 87 -22.60 12.74 -1.58
C GLU A 87 -22.81 13.76 -0.44
N SER A 88 -21.71 14.22 0.17
CA SER A 88 -21.68 15.24 1.24
C SER A 88 -21.39 16.66 0.74
N GLY A 89 -21.43 16.89 -0.57
CA GLY A 89 -21.26 18.21 -1.19
C GLY A 89 -19.81 18.64 -1.41
N TRP A 90 -18.86 17.70 -1.45
CA TRP A 90 -17.47 17.96 -1.79
C TRP A 90 -17.23 17.84 -3.30
N TYR A 91 -16.41 18.70 -3.85
CA TYR A 91 -15.86 18.48 -5.18
C TYR A 91 -14.68 17.51 -5.10
N THR A 92 -14.67 16.47 -5.93
CA THR A 92 -13.65 15.42 -5.84
C THR A 92 -12.90 15.27 -7.16
N ALA A 93 -11.58 15.37 -7.12
CA ALA A 93 -10.70 15.26 -8.28
C ALA A 93 -9.61 14.19 -8.09
N LEU A 94 -9.27 13.49 -9.17
CA LEU A 94 -8.18 12.51 -9.23
C LEU A 94 -7.26 12.84 -10.40
N PHE A 95 -5.97 12.98 -10.14
CA PHE A 95 -4.95 13.05 -11.18
C PHE A 95 -3.94 11.93 -11.02
N GLY A 96 -3.66 11.22 -12.11
CA GLY A 96 -2.69 10.15 -12.18
C GLY A 96 -3.22 8.79 -11.75
N MET A 97 -2.45 8.09 -10.93
CA MET A 97 -2.65 6.68 -10.63
C MET A 97 -3.88 6.40 -9.77
N GLN A 98 -4.62 5.43 -10.18
CA GLN A 98 -5.53 4.60 -9.39
C GLN A 98 -5.33 3.13 -9.82
N HIS A 99 -5.65 2.19 -9.02
CA HIS A 99 -5.50 0.78 -9.39
C HIS A 99 -6.60 -0.09 -8.76
N GLU A 100 -7.77 0.53 -8.54
CA GLU A 100 -8.92 -0.13 -7.90
C GLU A 100 -9.93 -0.65 -8.93
N THR A 101 -9.90 -0.15 -10.16
CA THR A 101 -10.85 -0.54 -11.21
C THR A 101 -10.30 -0.25 -12.60
N SER A 102 -10.74 -1.03 -13.60
CA SER A 102 -10.53 -0.71 -15.02
C SER A 102 -11.42 0.43 -15.52
N PHE A 103 -12.35 0.94 -14.69
CA PHE A 103 -13.33 1.98 -15.04
C PHE A 103 -13.28 3.14 -14.03
N PRO A 104 -12.36 4.11 -14.17
CA PRO A 104 -12.17 5.20 -13.20
C PRO A 104 -13.45 5.99 -12.87
N SER A 105 -14.38 6.12 -13.82
CA SER A 105 -15.68 6.76 -13.62
C SER A 105 -16.54 6.10 -12.51
N ARG A 106 -16.25 4.85 -12.14
CA ARG A 106 -16.97 4.14 -11.05
C ARG A 106 -16.49 4.53 -9.67
N LEU A 107 -15.32 5.17 -9.55
CA LEU A 107 -14.74 5.57 -8.26
C LEU A 107 -15.50 6.72 -7.58
N GLY A 108 -16.32 7.47 -8.34
CA GLY A 108 -17.14 8.53 -7.79
C GLY A 108 -16.46 9.89 -7.71
N PHE A 109 -15.32 10.08 -8.38
CA PHE A 109 -14.72 11.40 -8.56
C PHE A 109 -15.58 12.26 -9.51
N THR A 110 -15.68 13.54 -9.20
CA THR A 110 -16.34 14.55 -10.07
C THR A 110 -15.53 14.79 -11.34
N GLU A 111 -14.20 14.84 -11.19
CA GLU A 111 -13.23 15.04 -12.26
C GLU A 111 -12.09 14.04 -12.10
N PHE A 112 -11.59 13.49 -13.21
CA PHE A 112 -10.38 12.68 -13.17
C PHE A 112 -9.58 12.76 -14.48
N ASP A 113 -8.25 12.64 -14.36
CA ASP A 113 -7.31 12.47 -15.46
C ASP A 113 -6.28 11.41 -15.07
N VAL A 114 -6.43 10.22 -15.67
CA VAL A 114 -5.57 9.05 -15.45
C VAL A 114 -4.72 8.73 -16.68
N SER A 115 -4.59 9.68 -17.60
CA SER A 115 -3.87 9.50 -18.86
C SER A 115 -2.37 9.33 -18.71
N ASN A 116 -1.80 9.85 -17.62
CA ASN A 116 -0.40 9.68 -17.25
C ASN A 116 -0.26 9.73 -15.72
N SER A 117 0.45 8.77 -15.17
CA SER A 117 0.62 8.61 -13.71
C SER A 117 2.03 8.93 -13.21
N TYR A 118 2.95 9.33 -14.07
CA TYR A 118 4.27 9.79 -13.62
C TYR A 118 4.17 11.10 -12.85
N CYS A 119 4.93 11.19 -11.76
CA CYS A 119 4.82 12.26 -10.78
C CYS A 119 4.92 13.68 -11.37
N GLU A 120 5.77 13.91 -12.39
CA GLU A 120 5.92 15.21 -13.02
C GLU A 120 4.62 15.69 -13.69
N TYR A 121 3.94 14.78 -14.41
CA TYR A 121 2.66 15.09 -15.04
C TYR A 121 1.58 15.34 -14.00
N VAL A 122 1.48 14.43 -13.02
CA VAL A 122 0.45 14.52 -11.97
C VAL A 122 0.58 15.81 -11.19
N VAL A 123 1.81 16.18 -10.82
CA VAL A 123 2.07 17.43 -10.07
C VAL A 123 1.73 18.66 -10.89
N GLU A 124 2.06 18.69 -12.18
CA GLU A 124 1.71 19.82 -13.05
C GLU A 124 0.20 20.02 -13.13
N ARG A 125 -0.56 18.91 -13.30
CA ARG A 125 -2.03 18.92 -13.32
C ARG A 125 -2.60 19.37 -11.97
N ALA A 126 -2.15 18.76 -10.87
CA ALA A 126 -2.63 19.03 -9.53
C ALA A 126 -2.28 20.46 -9.08
N ALA A 127 -1.07 20.94 -9.33
CA ALA A 127 -0.66 22.29 -8.99
C ALA A 127 -1.43 23.35 -9.79
N THR A 128 -1.68 23.10 -11.09
CA THR A 128 -2.53 23.98 -11.89
C THR A 128 -3.95 24.05 -11.33
N TRP A 129 -4.51 22.91 -10.96
CA TRP A 129 -5.85 22.82 -10.38
C TRP A 129 -5.93 23.50 -9.01
N LEU A 130 -4.91 23.38 -8.15
CA LEU A 130 -4.85 24.02 -6.83
C LEU A 130 -4.74 25.54 -6.88
N ARG A 131 -4.33 26.14 -8.02
CA ARG A 131 -4.30 27.60 -8.19
C ARG A 131 -5.67 28.23 -8.48
N ASP A 132 -6.62 27.41 -8.95
CA ASP A 132 -8.00 27.84 -9.19
C ASP A 132 -8.98 26.70 -8.85
N PRO A 133 -9.05 26.30 -7.56
CA PRO A 133 -9.90 25.21 -7.14
C PRO A 133 -11.37 25.62 -7.11
N PRO A 134 -12.32 24.67 -7.14
CA PRO A 134 -13.74 24.99 -6.95
C PRO A 134 -14.01 25.65 -5.60
N ALA A 135 -15.12 26.40 -5.53
CA ALA A 135 -15.50 27.14 -4.33
C ALA A 135 -15.96 26.22 -3.16
N GLU A 136 -16.38 25.02 -3.45
CA GLU A 136 -16.81 24.00 -2.47
C GLU A 136 -15.61 23.40 -1.73
N PRO A 137 -15.84 22.74 -0.57
CA PRO A 137 -14.80 21.90 0.00
C PRO A 137 -14.38 20.85 -1.00
N PHE A 138 -13.08 20.56 -1.08
CA PHE A 138 -12.57 19.65 -2.08
C PHE A 138 -11.76 18.47 -1.53
N LEU A 139 -11.82 17.35 -2.25
CA LEU A 139 -10.84 16.28 -2.22
C LEU A 139 -10.04 16.31 -3.52
N LEU A 140 -8.74 16.54 -3.45
CA LEU A 140 -7.81 16.30 -4.54
C LEU A 140 -6.97 15.06 -4.22
N THR A 141 -6.97 14.09 -5.13
CA THR A 141 -6.15 12.89 -5.04
C THR A 141 -5.09 12.92 -6.14
N ALA A 142 -3.82 12.89 -5.77
CA ALA A 142 -2.68 12.85 -6.65
C ALA A 142 -1.98 11.49 -6.52
N GLY A 143 -2.17 10.60 -7.49
CA GLY A 143 -1.61 9.27 -7.50
C GLY A 143 -0.38 9.18 -8.39
N PHE A 144 0.78 8.78 -7.82
CA PHE A 144 2.01 8.63 -8.58
C PHE A 144 2.26 7.16 -8.92
N PHE A 145 2.79 6.92 -10.11
CA PHE A 145 3.31 5.61 -10.52
C PHE A 145 4.55 5.24 -9.70
N GLU A 146 5.32 6.24 -9.33
CA GLU A 146 6.49 6.07 -8.47
C GLU A 146 6.01 5.54 -7.08
N THR A 147 6.64 4.54 -6.51
CA THR A 147 7.95 3.96 -6.84
C THR A 147 7.82 2.53 -7.40
N HIS A 148 6.87 2.29 -8.27
CA HIS A 148 6.71 1.00 -8.93
C HIS A 148 7.87 0.73 -9.93
N ARG A 149 8.28 -0.54 -10.04
CA ARG A 149 9.22 -0.96 -11.09
C ARG A 149 8.64 -0.74 -12.49
N PRO A 150 9.49 -0.49 -13.52
CA PRO A 150 10.96 -0.39 -13.50
C PRO A 150 11.46 1.00 -13.07
N TYR A 151 12.78 1.12 -12.85
CA TYR A 151 13.46 2.37 -12.49
C TYR A 151 14.41 2.79 -13.63
N PRO A 152 13.93 3.35 -14.75
CA PRO A 152 14.76 3.74 -15.88
C PRO A 152 15.66 4.94 -15.50
N ARG A 153 16.99 4.80 -15.74
CA ARG A 153 18.01 5.78 -15.34
C ARG A 153 18.01 7.07 -16.15
N ASP A 154 17.33 7.09 -17.26
CA ASP A 154 17.08 8.30 -18.03
C ASP A 154 15.98 9.17 -17.38
N ARG A 155 15.24 8.62 -16.44
CA ARG A 155 14.21 9.31 -15.65
C ARG A 155 14.65 9.51 -14.19
N TYR A 156 15.31 8.53 -13.59
CA TYR A 156 15.67 8.54 -12.17
C TYR A 156 17.20 8.42 -12.03
N GLU A 157 17.84 9.46 -11.52
CA GLU A 157 19.26 9.41 -11.16
C GLU A 157 19.42 8.45 -9.97
N PRO A 158 20.18 7.36 -10.10
CA PRO A 158 20.34 6.41 -8.99
C PRO A 158 21.03 7.04 -7.78
N ALA A 159 20.69 6.57 -6.58
CA ALA A 159 21.48 6.84 -5.39
C ALA A 159 22.89 6.18 -5.50
N ASP A 160 23.77 6.46 -4.55
CA ASP A 160 25.07 5.79 -4.49
C ASP A 160 24.90 4.32 -4.04
N ALA A 161 25.09 3.39 -4.95
CA ALA A 161 25.00 1.96 -4.67
C ALA A 161 25.99 1.46 -3.59
N GLY A 162 27.10 2.19 -3.37
CA GLY A 162 28.04 1.91 -2.29
C GLY A 162 27.55 2.32 -0.91
N ALA A 163 26.64 3.29 -0.85
CA ALA A 163 26.11 3.84 0.39
C ALA A 163 24.74 3.26 0.82
N VAL A 164 24.03 2.53 -0.07
CA VAL A 164 22.72 1.97 0.29
C VAL A 164 22.83 0.91 1.40
N GLU A 165 21.93 0.95 2.36
CA GLU A 165 21.77 -0.05 3.40
C GLU A 165 20.81 -1.14 2.94
N LEU A 166 21.31 -2.36 2.78
CA LEU A 166 20.47 -3.49 2.36
C LEU A 166 19.62 -3.99 3.53
N PRO A 167 18.33 -4.25 3.31
CA PRO A 167 17.54 -5.05 4.24
C PRO A 167 18.23 -6.40 4.54
N ASP A 168 18.17 -6.87 5.77
CA ASP A 168 18.86 -8.08 6.26
C ASP A 168 18.42 -9.39 5.56
N TYR A 169 17.29 -9.33 4.84
CA TYR A 169 16.77 -10.44 4.05
C TYR A 169 17.25 -10.45 2.59
N LEU A 170 18.03 -9.46 2.16
CA LEU A 170 18.63 -9.41 0.83
C LEU A 170 20.12 -9.76 0.87
N PRO A 171 20.64 -10.55 -0.08
CA PRO A 171 22.06 -10.84 -0.17
C PRO A 171 22.84 -9.62 -0.62
N ASP A 172 24.01 -9.38 0.03
CA ASP A 172 24.91 -8.29 -0.31
C ASP A 172 25.66 -8.62 -1.61
N ARG A 173 25.16 -8.07 -2.72
CA ARG A 173 25.71 -8.22 -4.07
C ARG A 173 25.67 -6.89 -4.80
N PRO A 174 26.64 -6.62 -5.69
CA PRO A 174 26.69 -5.35 -6.44
C PRO A 174 25.42 -5.08 -7.27
N ASP A 175 24.83 -6.10 -7.89
CA ASP A 175 23.60 -5.97 -8.68
C ASP A 175 22.35 -5.73 -7.82
N VAL A 176 22.30 -6.27 -6.60
CA VAL A 176 21.23 -6.01 -5.62
C VAL A 176 21.33 -4.60 -5.05
N ARG A 177 22.57 -4.14 -4.70
CA ARG A 177 22.80 -2.76 -4.26
C ARG A 177 22.43 -1.75 -5.33
N GLN A 178 22.77 -2.05 -6.59
CA GLN A 178 22.42 -1.17 -7.71
C GLN A 178 20.91 -1.09 -7.94
N ASP A 179 20.17 -2.19 -7.83
CA ASP A 179 18.73 -2.21 -7.94
C ASP A 179 18.05 -1.37 -6.83
N LEU A 180 18.59 -1.44 -5.62
CA LEU A 180 18.11 -0.60 -4.51
C LEU A 180 18.46 0.88 -4.71
N ALA A 181 19.65 1.18 -5.25
CA ALA A 181 20.03 2.54 -5.61
C ALA A 181 19.15 3.15 -6.71
N ASP A 182 18.75 2.33 -7.71
CA ASP A 182 17.82 2.73 -8.77
C ASP A 182 16.41 3.02 -8.17
N PHE A 183 15.96 2.20 -7.22
CA PHE A 183 14.73 2.43 -6.46
C PHE A 183 14.77 3.75 -5.68
N TYR A 184 15.85 4.02 -4.97
CA TYR A 184 16.02 5.27 -4.20
C TYR A 184 16.12 6.52 -5.08
N GLY A 185 16.62 6.38 -6.30
CA GLY A 185 16.57 7.44 -7.31
C GLY A 185 15.13 7.82 -7.68
N SER A 186 14.23 6.84 -7.78
CA SER A 186 12.80 7.11 -8.04
C SER A 186 12.10 7.80 -6.85
N ILE A 187 12.50 7.48 -5.62
CA ILE A 187 11.99 8.14 -4.41
C ILE A 187 12.37 9.64 -4.43
N ALA A 188 13.63 9.96 -4.74
CA ALA A 188 14.11 11.35 -4.74
C ALA A 188 13.33 12.23 -5.73
N VAL A 189 13.01 11.71 -6.92
CA VAL A 189 12.22 12.43 -7.93
C VAL A 189 10.78 12.63 -7.46
N ALA A 190 10.16 11.60 -6.90
CA ALA A 190 8.79 11.66 -6.41
C ALA A 190 8.66 12.54 -5.15
N ASP A 191 9.66 12.55 -4.26
CA ASP A 191 9.71 13.44 -3.10
C ASP A 191 9.75 14.92 -3.52
N ALA A 192 10.61 15.27 -4.49
CA ALA A 192 10.65 16.61 -5.04
C ALA A 192 9.32 17.02 -5.68
N ALA A 193 8.61 16.07 -6.28
CA ALA A 193 7.28 16.28 -6.85
C ALA A 193 6.23 16.58 -5.76
N VAL A 194 6.23 15.85 -4.64
CA VAL A 194 5.41 16.17 -3.47
C VAL A 194 5.72 17.57 -2.97
N GLY A 195 7.00 17.93 -2.87
CA GLY A 195 7.43 19.27 -2.47
C GLY A 195 6.74 20.36 -3.26
N ARG A 196 6.64 20.24 -4.60
CA ARG A 196 5.95 21.24 -5.45
C ARG A 196 4.46 21.35 -5.14
N LEU A 197 3.77 20.26 -4.76
CA LEU A 197 2.37 20.33 -4.33
C LEU A 197 2.22 21.05 -2.99
N LEU A 198 3.11 20.79 -2.03
CA LEU A 198 3.12 21.45 -0.74
C LEU A 198 3.42 22.96 -0.90
N ASP A 199 4.38 23.31 -1.74
CA ASP A 199 4.69 24.71 -2.07
C ASP A 199 3.49 25.42 -2.72
N THR A 200 2.79 24.74 -3.65
CA THR A 200 1.56 25.29 -4.26
C THR A 200 0.44 25.53 -3.24
N LEU A 201 0.25 24.63 -2.28
CA LEU A 201 -0.72 24.85 -1.19
C LEU A 201 -0.34 26.09 -0.37
N ALA A 202 0.93 26.28 -0.05
CA ALA A 202 1.42 27.44 0.69
C ALA A 202 1.27 28.75 -0.13
N GLU A 203 1.68 28.73 -1.41
CA GLU A 203 1.58 29.89 -2.32
C GLU A 203 0.13 30.37 -2.50
N THR A 204 -0.83 29.44 -2.50
CA THR A 204 -2.26 29.75 -2.64
C THR A 204 -2.96 30.02 -1.31
N GLY A 205 -2.29 29.84 -0.17
CA GLY A 205 -2.86 29.95 1.18
C GLY A 205 -3.84 28.83 1.54
N LEU A 206 -3.93 27.79 0.72
CA LEU A 206 -4.82 26.64 0.95
C LEU A 206 -4.33 25.74 2.09
N ASP A 207 -3.04 25.78 2.43
CA ASP A 207 -2.43 25.04 3.54
C ASP A 207 -3.10 25.37 4.89
N ALA A 208 -3.61 26.60 5.05
CA ALA A 208 -4.33 27.00 6.25
C ALA A 208 -5.62 26.20 6.49
N SER A 209 -6.21 25.61 5.45
CA SER A 209 -7.51 24.93 5.50
C SER A 209 -7.52 23.52 4.93
N THR A 210 -6.39 23.01 4.47
CA THR A 210 -6.29 21.73 3.76
C THR A 210 -5.56 20.70 4.61
N TRP A 211 -6.23 19.57 4.88
CA TRP A 211 -5.59 18.35 5.36
C TRP A 211 -4.73 17.77 4.23
N VAL A 212 -3.51 17.42 4.54
CA VAL A 212 -2.62 16.71 3.61
C VAL A 212 -2.40 15.29 4.13
N VAL A 213 -2.67 14.31 3.31
CA VAL A 213 -2.41 12.89 3.59
C VAL A 213 -1.40 12.39 2.57
N PHE A 214 -0.27 11.90 3.03
CA PHE A 214 0.64 11.09 2.24
C PHE A 214 0.52 9.64 2.66
N MET A 215 0.42 8.72 1.71
CA MET A 215 0.35 7.30 1.99
C MET A 215 0.92 6.45 0.87
N THR A 216 1.31 5.21 1.23
CA THR A 216 1.71 4.18 0.27
C THR A 216 0.74 3.00 0.34
N ASP A 217 0.70 2.19 -0.71
CA ASP A 217 -0.25 1.09 -0.77
C ASP A 217 0.24 -0.17 -0.04
N HIS A 218 1.51 -0.54 -0.16
CA HIS A 218 2.14 -1.69 0.49
C HIS A 218 3.67 -1.58 0.44
N GLY A 219 4.37 -2.62 0.86
CA GLY A 219 5.83 -2.69 0.87
C GLY A 219 6.47 -2.65 -0.52
N PRO A 220 7.79 -2.39 -0.60
CA PRO A 220 8.52 -2.25 -1.86
C PRO A 220 8.53 -3.52 -2.70
N ALA A 221 8.74 -3.37 -4.02
CA ALA A 221 8.87 -4.48 -4.96
C ALA A 221 10.20 -5.23 -4.78
N LEU A 222 10.39 -5.79 -3.58
CA LEU A 222 11.55 -6.58 -3.17
C LEU A 222 11.11 -7.97 -2.70
N PRO A 223 11.99 -9.01 -2.81
CA PRO A 223 11.75 -10.29 -2.18
C PRO A 223 11.44 -10.12 -0.68
N ARG A 224 10.55 -10.92 -0.12
CA ARG A 224 10.11 -10.88 1.28
C ARG A 224 9.35 -9.60 1.67
N ALA A 225 9.13 -8.66 0.76
CA ALA A 225 8.30 -7.47 0.96
C ALA A 225 6.97 -7.63 0.20
N LYS A 226 6.76 -6.93 -0.93
CA LYS A 226 5.54 -7.06 -1.75
C LYS A 226 5.13 -8.53 -1.92
N SER A 227 3.83 -8.79 -1.82
CA SER A 227 3.24 -10.14 -1.93
C SER A 227 3.48 -11.07 -0.73
N THR A 228 4.03 -10.58 0.40
CA THR A 228 4.16 -11.33 1.66
C THR A 228 3.45 -10.60 2.80
N LEU A 229 3.07 -11.32 3.86
CA LEU A 229 2.40 -10.72 5.02
C LEU A 229 3.36 -10.34 6.16
N TYR A 230 4.66 -10.32 5.89
CA TYR A 230 5.65 -9.75 6.81
C TYR A 230 5.53 -8.22 6.88
N ASP A 231 6.13 -7.61 7.91
CA ASP A 231 6.14 -6.14 8.08
C ASP A 231 6.67 -5.42 6.82
N ALA A 232 7.73 -5.94 6.21
CA ALA A 232 8.29 -5.38 4.99
C ALA A 232 7.29 -5.35 3.81
N GLY A 233 6.26 -6.24 3.81
CA GLY A 233 5.22 -6.29 2.78
C GLY A 233 3.97 -5.49 3.14
N THR A 234 3.62 -5.41 4.42
CA THR A 234 2.37 -4.81 4.88
C THR A 234 2.54 -3.45 5.53
N GLY A 235 3.72 -3.13 6.07
CA GLY A 235 4.03 -1.83 6.64
C GLY A 235 4.02 -0.74 5.58
N ILE A 236 3.26 0.33 5.82
CA ILE A 236 3.10 1.46 4.88
C ILE A 236 3.52 2.78 5.51
N ALA A 237 4.09 3.66 4.71
CA ALA A 237 4.25 5.05 5.09
C ALA A 237 2.88 5.72 5.09
N MET A 238 2.59 6.44 6.16
CA MET A 238 1.39 7.26 6.30
C MET A 238 1.74 8.49 7.14
N ILE A 239 1.46 9.67 6.57
CA ILE A 239 1.69 10.96 7.21
C ILE A 239 0.43 11.79 7.02
N VAL A 240 -0.10 12.36 8.10
CA VAL A 240 -1.27 13.24 8.06
C VAL A 240 -0.89 14.60 8.62
N ARG A 241 -0.87 15.65 7.77
CA ARG A 241 -0.66 17.03 8.21
C ARG A 241 -2.00 17.74 8.34
N PRO A 242 -2.36 18.15 9.55
CA PRO A 242 -3.54 18.98 9.79
C PRO A 242 -3.41 20.36 9.12
N PRO A 243 -4.52 21.03 8.77
CA PRO A 243 -4.51 22.44 8.40
C PRO A 243 -3.89 23.30 9.50
N THR A 244 -3.08 24.30 9.16
CA THR A 244 -2.37 25.11 10.16
C THR A 244 -3.30 25.80 11.16
N ARG A 245 -4.54 26.10 10.76
CA ARG A 245 -5.59 26.69 11.64
C ARG A 245 -6.18 25.71 12.67
N HIS A 246 -5.95 24.38 12.52
CA HIS A 246 -6.55 23.38 13.41
C HIS A 246 -5.85 23.28 14.78
N GLY A 247 -4.59 23.76 14.87
CA GLY A 247 -3.84 23.77 16.12
C GLY A 247 -3.41 22.38 16.63
N ILE A 248 -3.53 21.34 15.81
CA ILE A 248 -2.99 20.00 16.11
C ILE A 248 -1.51 20.04 15.78
N ALA A 249 -0.65 19.83 16.78
CA ALA A 249 0.80 19.77 16.59
C ALA A 249 1.20 18.46 15.91
N GLY A 250 2.29 18.49 15.13
CA GLY A 250 2.92 17.29 14.59
C GLY A 250 3.45 16.40 15.71
N HIS A 251 3.25 15.09 15.60
CA HIS A 251 3.75 14.10 16.56
C HIS A 251 3.88 12.72 15.91
N VAL A 252 4.52 11.80 16.63
CA VAL A 252 4.58 10.39 16.23
C VAL A 252 3.37 9.65 16.80
N TYR A 253 2.61 8.99 15.94
CA TYR A 253 1.51 8.09 16.28
C TYR A 253 2.01 6.64 16.23
N ASP A 254 2.37 6.08 17.40
CA ASP A 254 2.97 4.72 17.53
C ASP A 254 1.92 3.66 17.90
N GLU A 255 0.66 3.86 17.55
CA GLU A 255 -0.39 2.88 17.71
C GLU A 255 -0.67 2.12 16.41
N LEU A 256 -1.20 0.88 16.54
CA LEU A 256 -1.59 0.10 15.35
C LEU A 256 -2.68 0.82 14.57
N PHE A 257 -2.48 0.90 13.25
CA PHE A 257 -3.42 1.49 12.30
C PHE A 257 -3.55 0.57 11.08
N SER A 258 -4.77 0.21 10.72
CA SER A 258 -5.06 -0.60 9.55
C SER A 258 -5.51 0.28 8.37
N GLY A 259 -5.18 -0.12 7.14
CA GLY A 259 -5.65 0.59 5.95
C GLY A 259 -7.18 0.80 5.88
N VAL A 260 -7.97 -0.06 6.53
CA VAL A 260 -9.43 0.13 6.63
C VAL A 260 -9.84 1.29 7.53
N ASP A 261 -8.97 1.74 8.45
CA ASP A 261 -9.25 2.81 9.40
C ASP A 261 -9.15 4.20 8.77
N LEU A 262 -8.53 4.31 7.60
CA LEU A 262 -8.31 5.60 6.93
C LEU A 262 -9.63 6.31 6.62
N VAL A 263 -10.58 5.62 5.98
CA VAL A 263 -11.86 6.24 5.59
C VAL A 263 -12.65 6.75 6.79
N PRO A 264 -12.96 5.93 7.82
CA PRO A 264 -13.70 6.43 8.97
C PRO A 264 -12.95 7.55 9.72
N THR A 265 -11.62 7.49 9.80
CA THR A 265 -10.79 8.53 10.42
C THR A 265 -10.89 9.86 9.65
N LEU A 266 -10.72 9.83 8.32
CA LEU A 266 -10.80 11.04 7.51
C LEU A 266 -12.20 11.64 7.51
N LEU A 267 -13.26 10.82 7.39
CA LEU A 267 -14.64 11.31 7.42
C LEU A 267 -14.93 12.03 8.76
N GLU A 268 -14.52 11.45 9.88
CA GLU A 268 -14.73 12.08 11.19
C GLU A 268 -13.90 13.36 11.36
N LEU A 269 -12.63 13.39 10.91
CA LEU A 269 -11.80 14.60 10.91
C LEU A 269 -12.42 15.74 10.09
N LEU A 270 -13.15 15.38 9.03
CA LEU A 270 -13.82 16.34 8.14
C LEU A 270 -15.25 16.68 8.58
N GLY A 271 -15.77 16.08 9.67
CA GLY A 271 -17.13 16.27 10.14
C GLY A 271 -18.20 15.65 9.24
N VAL A 272 -17.84 14.62 8.45
CA VAL A 272 -18.73 13.86 7.59
C VAL A 272 -19.14 12.57 8.28
N GLY A 273 -20.40 12.18 8.13
CA GLY A 273 -20.92 10.95 8.76
C GLY A 273 -20.20 9.69 8.25
N VAL A 274 -19.77 8.85 9.18
CA VAL A 274 -19.15 7.55 8.87
C VAL A 274 -20.26 6.53 8.58
N PRO A 275 -20.21 5.82 7.44
CA PRO A 275 -21.19 4.77 7.15
C PRO A 275 -21.07 3.56 8.09
N ASP A 276 -22.19 2.91 8.41
CA ASP A 276 -22.22 1.71 9.26
C ASP A 276 -21.61 0.47 8.59
N ASP A 277 -21.40 0.50 7.27
CA ASP A 277 -20.91 -0.64 6.47
C ASP A 277 -19.40 -0.63 6.25
N VAL A 278 -18.63 0.21 6.96
CA VAL A 278 -17.15 0.16 6.98
C VAL A 278 -16.67 -0.89 8.00
N ASP A 279 -15.55 -1.55 7.69
CA ASP A 279 -14.90 -2.51 8.60
C ASP A 279 -13.90 -1.81 9.54
N GLY A 280 -13.49 -0.60 9.18
CA GLY A 280 -12.52 0.20 9.92
C GLY A 280 -13.12 0.94 11.11
N VAL A 281 -12.24 1.40 11.99
CA VAL A 281 -12.58 2.26 13.14
C VAL A 281 -11.88 3.61 13.00
N SER A 282 -12.50 4.67 13.52
CA SER A 282 -11.91 6.00 13.47
C SER A 282 -10.85 6.18 14.55
N HIS A 283 -9.73 6.77 14.18
CA HIS A 283 -8.67 7.23 15.08
C HIS A 283 -8.69 8.75 15.27
N ALA A 284 -9.70 9.47 14.77
CA ALA A 284 -9.74 10.93 14.73
C ALA A 284 -9.56 11.57 16.11
N GLU A 285 -10.14 11.00 17.16
CA GLU A 285 -9.97 11.49 18.53
C GLU A 285 -8.56 11.22 19.07
N ALA A 286 -8.03 10.02 18.79
CA ALA A 286 -6.67 9.62 19.19
C ALA A 286 -5.60 10.51 18.54
N LEU A 287 -5.78 10.91 17.28
CA LEU A 287 -4.84 11.78 16.55
C LEU A 287 -4.75 13.21 17.09
N ARG A 288 -5.66 13.62 17.99
CA ARG A 288 -5.60 14.91 18.70
C ARG A 288 -4.74 14.85 19.96
N GLN A 289 -4.26 13.68 20.34
CA GLN A 289 -3.55 13.41 21.59
C GLN A 289 -2.11 12.99 21.30
N GLU A 290 -1.14 13.47 22.03
CA GLU A 290 0.27 13.05 21.92
C GLU A 290 0.50 11.62 22.42
N GLN A 291 -0.28 11.17 23.40
CA GLN A 291 -0.22 9.83 24.01
C GLN A 291 -1.63 9.25 24.11
N PRO A 292 -2.19 8.78 22.98
CA PRO A 292 -3.54 8.23 22.98
C PRO A 292 -3.59 6.83 23.59
N GLU A 293 -4.77 6.47 24.11
CA GLU A 293 -5.07 5.06 24.35
C GLU A 293 -5.17 4.31 23.01
N PRO A 294 -4.75 3.04 22.96
CA PRO A 294 -4.81 2.24 21.74
C PRO A 294 -6.27 2.08 21.24
N VAL A 295 -6.52 2.49 20.01
CA VAL A 295 -7.83 2.28 19.34
C VAL A 295 -7.96 0.83 18.88
N ARG A 296 -6.84 0.20 18.51
CA ARG A 296 -6.74 -1.21 18.09
C ARG A 296 -5.69 -1.94 18.92
N GLN A 297 -5.96 -3.22 19.21
CA GLN A 297 -4.98 -4.14 19.79
C GLN A 297 -4.29 -5.00 18.71
N GLU A 298 -4.95 -5.16 17.54
CA GLU A 298 -4.46 -5.96 16.43
C GLU A 298 -4.89 -5.40 15.07
N VAL A 299 -4.14 -5.74 14.04
CA VAL A 299 -4.48 -5.53 12.63
C VAL A 299 -4.46 -6.85 11.88
N TYR A 300 -5.30 -6.96 10.85
CA TYR A 300 -5.46 -8.15 10.02
C TYR A 300 -5.03 -7.87 8.61
N THR A 301 -4.31 -8.81 8.02
CA THR A 301 -3.82 -8.72 6.65
C THR A 301 -4.11 -10.00 5.88
N MET A 302 -4.29 -9.89 4.57
CA MET A 302 -4.61 -11.03 3.74
C MET A 302 -3.98 -10.94 2.35
N LYS A 303 -3.77 -12.10 1.75
CA LYS A 303 -3.52 -12.29 0.33
C LYS A 303 -4.39 -13.43 -0.16
N THR A 304 -4.95 -13.33 -1.37
CA THR A 304 -5.65 -14.45 -2.01
C THR A 304 -5.15 -14.65 -3.43
N TYR A 305 -5.04 -13.56 -4.21
CA TYR A 305 -4.55 -13.59 -5.59
C TYR A 305 -3.57 -12.44 -5.82
N HIS A 306 -2.47 -12.77 -6.51
CA HIS A 306 -1.61 -11.83 -7.20
C HIS A 306 -1.41 -12.35 -8.63
N ASP A 307 -0.21 -12.79 -9.03
CA ASP A 307 0.02 -13.53 -10.27
C ASP A 307 -0.47 -14.98 -10.18
N SER A 308 -0.70 -15.46 -8.97
CA SER A 308 -1.15 -16.81 -8.67
C SER A 308 -2.13 -16.83 -7.50
N PHE A 309 -2.88 -17.94 -7.37
CA PHE A 309 -3.67 -18.22 -6.17
C PHE A 309 -2.75 -18.61 -5.01
N ASP A 310 -2.71 -17.77 -3.99
CA ASP A 310 -1.86 -17.94 -2.81
C ASP A 310 -2.55 -17.38 -1.55
N PRO A 311 -3.52 -18.10 -0.99
CA PRO A 311 -4.28 -17.62 0.17
C PRO A 311 -3.44 -17.69 1.44
N ILE A 312 -3.26 -16.52 2.05
CA ILE A 312 -2.56 -16.30 3.31
C ILE A 312 -3.38 -15.34 4.15
N ARG A 313 -3.40 -15.55 5.46
CA ARG A 313 -4.03 -14.65 6.43
C ARG A 313 -3.08 -14.41 7.59
N ALA A 314 -3.10 -13.19 8.12
CA ALA A 314 -2.27 -12.85 9.27
C ALA A 314 -2.99 -11.92 10.24
N ILE A 315 -2.59 -12.05 11.50
CA ILE A 315 -2.91 -11.12 12.58
C ILE A 315 -1.58 -10.60 13.14
N ARG A 316 -1.53 -9.30 13.40
CA ARG A 316 -0.38 -8.63 14.00
C ARG A 316 -0.84 -7.80 15.19
N THR A 317 -0.20 -8.02 16.33
CA THR A 317 -0.27 -7.17 17.53
C THR A 317 1.00 -6.31 17.61
N LYS A 318 1.17 -5.53 18.67
CA LYS A 318 2.45 -4.84 18.93
C LYS A 318 3.59 -5.80 19.28
N GLU A 319 3.28 -7.00 19.75
CA GLU A 319 4.25 -7.97 20.26
C GLU A 319 4.50 -9.13 19.31
N PHE A 320 3.47 -9.59 18.59
CA PHE A 320 3.54 -10.78 17.75
C PHE A 320 2.96 -10.57 16.38
N SER A 321 3.52 -11.30 15.41
CA SER A 321 2.95 -11.51 14.07
C SER A 321 2.67 -13.00 13.92
N TYR A 322 1.44 -13.36 13.52
CA TYR A 322 1.03 -14.75 13.29
C TYR A 322 0.42 -14.89 11.90
N ILE A 323 0.90 -15.86 11.12
CA ILE A 323 0.54 -16.06 9.71
C ILE A 323 0.06 -17.49 9.50
N GLU A 324 -1.06 -17.67 8.81
CA GLU A 324 -1.58 -18.94 8.32
C GLU A 324 -1.50 -19.02 6.80
N ASN A 325 -0.82 -20.06 6.31
CA ASN A 325 -0.63 -20.34 4.89
C ASN A 325 -1.54 -21.50 4.46
N TYR A 326 -2.50 -21.23 3.57
CA TYR A 326 -3.55 -22.19 3.20
C TYR A 326 -3.26 -22.96 1.90
N ALA A 327 -2.15 -22.67 1.23
CA ALA A 327 -1.72 -23.38 0.02
C ALA A 327 -0.27 -23.85 0.15
N ALA A 328 0.01 -25.02 -0.43
CA ALA A 328 1.38 -25.52 -0.57
C ALA A 328 2.10 -24.67 -1.64
N ARG A 329 2.93 -23.73 -1.20
CA ARG A 329 3.66 -22.78 -2.02
C ARG A 329 5.14 -22.74 -1.60
N PRO A 330 6.02 -22.17 -2.46
CA PRO A 330 7.36 -21.79 -2.04
C PRO A 330 7.31 -20.81 -0.87
N LEU A 331 8.37 -20.72 -0.10
CA LEU A 331 8.50 -19.77 1.02
C LEU A 331 8.21 -18.33 0.56
N LEU A 332 8.75 -17.95 -0.59
CA LEU A 332 8.41 -16.70 -1.25
C LEU A 332 7.89 -17.01 -2.67
N ASP A 333 6.61 -16.78 -2.88
CA ASP A 333 5.99 -16.81 -4.23
C ASP A 333 6.20 -15.42 -4.84
N LEU A 334 7.32 -15.26 -5.58
CA LEU A 334 7.75 -13.96 -6.08
C LEU A 334 6.87 -13.51 -7.27
N PRO A 335 6.29 -12.29 -7.20
CA PRO A 335 5.67 -11.66 -8.36
C PRO A 335 6.61 -11.55 -9.55
N LEU A 336 6.06 -11.48 -10.76
CA LEU A 336 6.85 -11.51 -12.00
C LEU A 336 7.84 -10.34 -12.09
N ASP A 337 7.45 -9.15 -11.65
CA ASP A 337 8.30 -7.95 -11.60
C ASP A 337 9.49 -8.12 -10.65
N ILE A 338 9.26 -8.78 -9.50
CA ILE A 338 10.32 -9.09 -8.52
C ILE A 338 11.18 -10.24 -9.02
N ALA A 339 10.59 -11.33 -9.50
CA ALA A 339 11.35 -12.50 -10.01
C ALA A 339 12.32 -12.12 -11.13
N ALA A 340 11.96 -11.16 -11.99
CA ALA A 340 12.80 -10.65 -13.06
C ALA A 340 13.88 -9.66 -12.60
N SER A 341 13.82 -9.15 -11.36
CA SER A 341 14.77 -8.19 -10.80
C SER A 341 16.08 -8.83 -10.35
N ALA A 342 17.11 -8.03 -10.08
CA ALA A 342 18.38 -8.52 -9.52
C ALA A 342 18.17 -9.14 -8.11
N PRO A 343 17.46 -8.50 -7.17
CA PRO A 343 17.12 -9.09 -5.88
C PRO A 343 16.35 -10.41 -6.00
N GLY A 344 15.36 -10.50 -6.91
CA GLY A 344 14.57 -11.73 -7.11
C GLY A 344 15.43 -12.90 -7.57
N ARG A 345 16.29 -12.68 -8.57
CA ARG A 345 17.24 -13.71 -9.03
C ARG A 345 18.25 -14.11 -7.95
N ALA A 346 18.64 -13.16 -7.09
CA ALA A 346 19.61 -13.42 -6.03
C ALA A 346 19.07 -14.35 -4.93
N VAL A 347 17.75 -14.38 -4.71
CA VAL A 347 17.10 -15.21 -3.70
C VAL A 347 16.33 -16.40 -4.28
N GLU A 348 16.35 -16.64 -5.58
CA GLU A 348 15.54 -17.66 -6.27
C GLU A 348 15.64 -19.04 -5.60
N ALA A 349 16.86 -19.50 -5.33
CA ALA A 349 17.08 -20.83 -4.74
C ALA A 349 16.55 -20.94 -3.29
N SER A 350 16.72 -19.89 -2.46
CA SER A 350 16.23 -19.88 -1.08
C SER A 350 14.71 -19.67 -1.01
N SER A 351 14.14 -19.00 -1.97
CA SER A 351 12.70 -18.77 -2.07
C SER A 351 11.92 -20.06 -2.39
N ALA A 352 12.56 -21.01 -3.07
CA ALA A 352 11.93 -22.26 -3.51
C ALA A 352 11.71 -23.29 -2.39
N THR A 353 12.19 -23.06 -1.17
CA THR A 353 11.95 -23.97 -0.04
C THR A 353 10.46 -24.01 0.31
N PRO A 354 9.92 -25.17 0.79
CA PRO A 354 8.52 -25.25 1.19
C PRO A 354 8.18 -24.26 2.30
N ARG A 355 7.07 -23.55 2.15
CA ARG A 355 6.53 -22.64 3.15
C ARG A 355 5.83 -23.42 4.27
N PRO A 356 6.07 -23.10 5.57
CA PRO A 356 5.33 -23.72 6.66
C PRO A 356 3.85 -23.32 6.62
N SER A 357 2.97 -24.17 7.16
CA SER A 357 1.53 -23.86 7.24
C SER A 357 1.21 -22.75 8.25
N ARG A 358 2.03 -22.60 9.29
CA ARG A 358 1.92 -21.56 10.31
C ARG A 358 3.27 -20.93 10.58
N GLU A 359 3.25 -19.62 10.82
CA GLU A 359 4.42 -18.85 11.19
C GLU A 359 4.06 -17.92 12.36
N MET A 360 4.97 -17.75 13.32
CA MET A 360 4.84 -16.77 14.40
C MET A 360 6.18 -16.15 14.74
N TYR A 361 6.17 -14.83 14.94
CA TYR A 361 7.35 -14.01 15.22
C TYR A 361 7.14 -13.14 16.44
N ASP A 362 8.14 -13.06 17.33
CA ASP A 362 8.16 -12.13 18.47
C ASP A 362 8.78 -10.80 18.02
N LEU A 363 7.95 -9.81 17.76
CA LEU A 363 8.35 -8.52 17.17
C LEU A 363 9.21 -7.66 18.10
N ARG A 364 9.23 -7.95 19.41
CA ARG A 364 10.08 -7.26 20.40
C ARG A 364 11.56 -7.64 20.23
N ASN A 365 11.83 -8.88 19.78
CA ASN A 365 13.17 -9.44 19.65
C ASN A 365 13.54 -9.72 18.17
N ASP A 366 12.57 -9.80 17.28
CA ASP A 366 12.71 -10.13 15.87
C ASP A 366 11.79 -9.25 15.00
N PRO A 367 12.01 -7.94 14.96
CA PRO A 367 11.15 -7.01 14.22
C PRO A 367 11.16 -7.23 12.71
N THR A 368 12.16 -7.94 12.17
CA THR A 368 12.27 -8.29 10.74
C THR A 368 11.72 -9.69 10.42
N GLU A 369 11.13 -10.38 11.40
CA GLU A 369 10.39 -11.64 11.26
C GLU A 369 11.22 -12.77 10.62
N ARG A 370 12.46 -12.99 11.12
CA ARG A 370 13.42 -13.97 10.58
C ARG A 370 13.34 -15.33 11.27
N ASN A 371 12.87 -15.36 12.51
CA ASN A 371 12.91 -16.54 13.36
C ASN A 371 11.49 -17.03 13.67
N ASN A 372 10.96 -17.90 12.81
CA ASN A 372 9.64 -18.50 13.05
C ASN A 372 9.66 -19.40 14.29
N LEU A 373 8.99 -18.98 15.36
CA LEU A 373 8.91 -19.68 16.65
C LEU A 373 8.18 -21.04 16.59
N LEU A 374 7.47 -21.31 15.49
CA LEU A 374 6.72 -22.56 15.28
C LEU A 374 7.50 -23.59 14.46
N LEU A 375 8.75 -23.33 14.09
CA LEU A 375 9.58 -24.30 13.37
C LEU A 375 10.21 -25.33 14.33
N GLY A 376 10.19 -26.59 13.92
CA GLY A 376 10.82 -27.70 14.66
C GLY A 376 10.03 -28.12 15.89
N ALA A 377 10.53 -27.84 17.08
CA ALA A 377 9.87 -28.13 18.35
C ALA A 377 9.56 -26.83 19.09
N PRO A 378 8.40 -26.21 18.84
CA PRO A 378 8.00 -24.99 19.51
C PRO A 378 7.84 -25.21 21.03
N SER A 379 8.04 -24.14 21.81
CA SER A 379 7.76 -24.19 23.25
C SER A 379 6.24 -24.22 23.51
N ASP A 380 5.84 -24.74 24.68
CA ASP A 380 4.42 -24.72 25.09
C ASP A 380 3.84 -23.31 25.11
N GLU A 381 4.64 -22.29 25.46
CA GLU A 381 4.26 -20.87 25.44
C GLU A 381 4.03 -20.37 24.00
N ALA A 382 4.93 -20.71 23.08
CA ALA A 382 4.78 -20.33 21.68
C ALA A 382 3.52 -20.95 21.04
N GLU A 383 3.26 -22.24 21.32
CA GLU A 383 2.02 -22.90 20.84
C GLU A 383 0.76 -22.29 21.48
N ALA A 384 0.79 -21.96 22.76
CA ALA A 384 -0.34 -21.33 23.44
C ALA A 384 -0.66 -19.96 22.82
N THR A 385 0.36 -19.10 22.62
CA THR A 385 0.22 -17.79 21.97
C THR A 385 -0.27 -17.93 20.51
N ALA A 386 0.28 -18.87 19.77
CA ALA A 386 -0.16 -19.12 18.38
C ALA A 386 -1.63 -19.55 18.31
N ASN A 387 -2.08 -20.39 19.23
CA ASN A 387 -3.47 -20.81 19.31
C ASN A 387 -4.41 -19.66 19.65
N GLU A 388 -4.02 -18.76 20.54
CA GLU A 388 -4.77 -17.55 20.90
C GLU A 388 -4.92 -16.62 19.69
N LEU A 389 -3.82 -16.33 18.99
CA LEU A 389 -3.83 -15.51 17.78
C LEU A 389 -4.62 -16.16 16.64
N SER A 390 -4.56 -17.48 16.49
CA SER A 390 -5.37 -18.22 15.52
C SER A 390 -6.87 -18.11 15.79
N LEU A 391 -7.28 -18.13 17.07
CA LEU A 391 -8.69 -17.92 17.42
C LEU A 391 -9.17 -16.51 17.06
N LEU A 392 -8.38 -15.47 17.33
CA LEU A 392 -8.69 -14.09 16.94
C LEU A 392 -8.77 -13.94 15.41
N LEU A 393 -7.81 -14.54 14.70
CA LEU A 393 -7.80 -14.54 13.24
C LEU A 393 -9.04 -15.23 12.65
N ASN A 394 -9.45 -16.35 13.20
CA ASN A 394 -10.66 -17.05 12.78
C ASN A 394 -11.94 -16.26 13.09
N ASP A 395 -12.02 -15.59 14.25
CA ASP A 395 -13.14 -14.72 14.60
C ASP A 395 -13.27 -13.56 13.60
N TRP A 396 -12.16 -12.89 13.27
CA TRP A 396 -12.14 -11.86 12.22
C TRP A 396 -12.61 -12.40 10.86
N ARG A 397 -12.14 -13.58 10.44
CA ARG A 397 -12.56 -14.21 9.19
C ARG A 397 -14.07 -14.48 9.15
N MET A 398 -14.63 -14.96 10.28
CA MET A 398 -16.08 -15.18 10.40
C MET A 398 -16.85 -13.86 10.33
N LYS A 399 -16.41 -12.82 11.03
CA LYS A 399 -17.06 -11.50 11.05
C LYS A 399 -17.06 -10.82 9.69
N THR A 400 -16.02 -11.04 8.90
CA THR A 400 -15.86 -10.42 7.56
C THR A 400 -16.31 -11.33 6.41
N ASN A 401 -16.90 -12.50 6.69
CA ASN A 401 -17.25 -13.52 5.71
C ASN A 401 -16.06 -13.89 4.79
N ASP A 402 -14.86 -14.03 5.36
CA ASP A 402 -13.68 -14.43 4.62
C ASP A 402 -13.69 -15.93 4.32
N VAL A 403 -14.20 -16.28 3.17
CA VAL A 403 -14.20 -17.65 2.64
C VAL A 403 -12.97 -17.87 1.78
N ILE A 404 -12.06 -18.74 2.24
CA ILE A 404 -10.92 -19.16 1.43
C ILE A 404 -11.43 -20.16 0.39
N PRO A 405 -11.30 -19.86 -0.92
CA PRO A 405 -11.70 -20.80 -1.95
C PRO A 405 -10.91 -22.11 -1.82
N SER A 406 -11.54 -23.26 -2.13
CA SER A 406 -10.81 -24.52 -2.26
C SER A 406 -9.79 -24.43 -3.40
N ASP A 407 -8.58 -24.94 -3.21
CA ASP A 407 -7.39 -24.80 -4.06
C ASP A 407 -7.65 -24.80 -5.57
N PHE A 408 -8.46 -25.75 -6.02
CA PHE A 408 -8.67 -25.99 -7.45
C PHE A 408 -9.61 -24.97 -8.10
N ALA A 409 -10.63 -24.50 -7.38
CA ALA A 409 -11.59 -23.54 -7.91
C ALA A 409 -10.95 -22.14 -8.03
N GLY A 410 -10.13 -21.75 -7.05
CA GLY A 410 -9.41 -20.48 -7.04
C GLY A 410 -8.39 -20.39 -8.18
N THR A 411 -7.57 -21.42 -8.40
CA THR A 411 -6.60 -21.45 -9.49
C THR A 411 -7.27 -21.37 -10.86
N ARG A 412 -8.41 -22.04 -11.06
CA ARG A 412 -9.18 -21.96 -12.31
C ARG A 412 -9.81 -20.60 -12.55
N ILE A 413 -10.29 -19.95 -11.48
CA ILE A 413 -10.88 -18.60 -11.57
C ILE A 413 -9.77 -17.60 -11.94
N SER A 414 -8.63 -17.64 -11.27
CA SER A 414 -7.49 -16.77 -11.57
C SER A 414 -6.99 -16.95 -13.02
N ALA A 415 -6.75 -18.20 -13.46
CA ALA A 415 -6.34 -18.49 -14.83
C ALA A 415 -7.39 -18.01 -15.85
N ARG A 416 -8.66 -18.27 -15.59
CA ARG A 416 -9.76 -17.86 -16.47
C ARG A 416 -9.90 -16.33 -16.55
N TYR A 417 -9.75 -15.61 -15.45
CA TYR A 417 -9.78 -14.15 -15.45
C TYR A 417 -8.57 -13.57 -16.19
N THR A 418 -7.38 -14.11 -15.98
CA THR A 418 -6.17 -13.69 -16.68
C THR A 418 -6.32 -13.91 -18.19
N GLU A 419 -6.75 -15.10 -18.63
CA GLU A 419 -7.01 -15.39 -20.05
C GLU A 419 -8.10 -14.49 -20.64
N THR A 420 -9.20 -14.29 -19.92
CA THR A 420 -10.32 -13.46 -20.41
C THR A 420 -9.90 -11.99 -20.48
N TYR A 421 -9.20 -11.49 -19.47
CA TYR A 421 -8.71 -10.11 -19.45
C TYR A 421 -7.72 -9.86 -20.61
N MET A 422 -6.79 -10.77 -20.82
CA MET A 422 -5.81 -10.71 -21.90
C MET A 422 -6.49 -10.76 -23.28
N HIS A 423 -7.51 -11.60 -23.42
CA HIS A 423 -8.24 -11.78 -24.67
C HIS A 423 -9.13 -10.56 -24.99
N VAL A 424 -9.81 -10.00 -24.00
CA VAL A 424 -10.73 -8.85 -24.16
C VAL A 424 -9.98 -7.55 -24.40
N ASN A 425 -8.79 -7.37 -23.79
CA ASN A 425 -8.04 -6.13 -23.89
C ASN A 425 -6.91 -6.18 -24.92
N ALA A 426 -6.74 -7.30 -25.65
CA ALA A 426 -5.64 -7.54 -26.58
C ALA A 426 -4.24 -7.24 -25.97
N ILE A 427 -4.13 -7.35 -24.66
CA ILE A 427 -2.88 -7.12 -23.94
C ILE A 427 -2.01 -8.36 -24.11
N GLN A 428 -0.96 -8.23 -24.88
CA GLN A 428 0.11 -9.20 -24.85
C GLN A 428 0.91 -8.95 -23.56
N LEU A 429 0.95 -9.96 -22.67
CA LEU A 429 1.92 -9.92 -21.58
C LEU A 429 3.29 -9.61 -22.20
N PRO A 430 3.97 -8.56 -21.74
CA PRO A 430 5.32 -8.31 -22.20
C PRO A 430 6.12 -9.58 -21.98
N SER A 431 6.86 -10.00 -23.00
CA SER A 431 7.76 -11.13 -22.85
C SER A 431 8.69 -10.89 -21.66
N ARG A 432 9.17 -11.94 -20.99
CA ARG A 432 10.17 -11.80 -19.89
C ARG A 432 11.32 -10.86 -20.28
N SER A 433 11.69 -10.81 -21.57
CA SER A 433 12.68 -9.89 -22.11
C SER A 433 12.18 -8.43 -22.25
N ALA A 434 10.89 -8.21 -22.45
CA ALA A 434 10.32 -6.85 -22.53
C ALA A 434 10.09 -6.23 -21.13
N LEU A 435 9.73 -7.05 -20.13
CA LEU A 435 9.70 -6.64 -18.72
C LEU A 435 11.11 -6.28 -18.22
N ALA A 436 12.12 -7.08 -18.59
CA ALA A 436 13.53 -6.79 -18.29
C ALA A 436 14.07 -5.54 -19.00
N ALA A 437 13.41 -5.11 -20.10
CA ALA A 437 13.77 -3.94 -20.89
C ALA A 437 12.93 -2.68 -20.58
N GLY A 438 12.03 -2.74 -19.58
CA GLY A 438 11.21 -1.58 -19.15
C GLY A 438 10.13 -1.13 -20.14
N ARG A 439 9.77 -1.96 -21.14
CA ARG A 439 8.85 -1.57 -22.20
C ARG A 439 7.38 -1.94 -21.98
N GLY A 440 7.06 -2.67 -20.91
CA GLY A 440 5.72 -3.24 -20.72
C GLY A 440 4.70 -2.29 -20.09
N ILE A 441 5.12 -1.22 -19.44
CA ILE A 441 4.25 -0.39 -18.60
C ILE A 441 3.66 0.79 -19.37
N GLU A 442 4.32 1.27 -20.42
CA GLU A 442 3.75 2.33 -21.26
C GLU A 442 2.50 1.89 -22.05
N GLU A 443 2.32 0.58 -22.26
CA GLU A 443 1.15 0.03 -22.96
C GLU A 443 -0.06 -0.15 -22.02
N GLU A 444 0.13 -0.42 -20.72
CA GLU A 444 -0.97 -0.51 -19.76
C GLU A 444 -1.68 0.85 -19.54
N ALA A 445 -0.94 1.96 -19.66
CA ALA A 445 -1.51 3.31 -19.57
C ALA A 445 -2.31 3.72 -20.82
N ARG A 446 -2.25 2.95 -21.90
CA ARG A 446 -2.89 3.22 -23.19
C ARG A 446 -4.04 2.28 -23.54
N ALA A 447 -4.56 1.49 -22.59
CA ALA A 447 -5.74 0.67 -22.84
C ALA A 447 -6.91 1.58 -23.27
N PRO A 448 -7.60 1.28 -24.39
CA PRO A 448 -8.67 2.14 -24.87
C PRO A 448 -9.83 2.18 -23.88
N GLN A 449 -10.46 3.36 -23.82
CA GLN A 449 -11.62 3.70 -23.00
C GLN A 449 -12.82 2.78 -23.23
#